data_958c54e6cb3fdc3755ae98d3ffde728d
#
_entry.id   958c54e6cb3fdc3755ae98d3ffde728d
#
_cell.length_a   1.000
_cell.length_b   1.000
_cell.length_c   1.000
_cell.angle_alpha   90.00
_cell.angle_beta   90.00
_cell.angle_gamma   90.00
#
_symmetry.space_group_name_H-M   'P 1'
#
loop_
_entity.id
_entity.type
_entity.pdbx_description
1 polymer ?
#
loop_
_entity_poly.entity_id
_entity_poly.type
_entity_poly.pdbx_seq_one_letter_code
_entity_poly.pdbx_strand_id
1 'polypeptide(L)'
;MTIKLYRWVSLIALMCLPAAGVAQDGPRLAPGMVNPGWVEPPPWFHESFLDIREDVEEAAAEGKRLMLYFYQDGCPYCEKLIRDNFGQHDIAEKAQEYFHVIAINMWGAREVTDMEGSDTTERDFARDLGVQFTPTLLMFNEDFETVARLNGYYEPHRFRAALSYIGEGLENEMSFPEYFEQVGGEPASGELHVREDWMQPPMDLAAALEDGDKPLLIFFEQAQCSACDELHGDILQREETQAQLERFQVAQVDIWSDTPLITPDGVSTTAREWAREAGVLYTPTMALYTSEDGEVIRTEGYLRSFHVQSVMAYVATGAYRDEPELQRYLDGRAQSLYEQGIEVDLMD
;
A
#
# COMPACT_ATOMS: atom_id res chain seq x y z
N MET A 1 26.75 89.36 43.01
CA MET A 1 25.54 88.51 43.28
C MET A 1 25.46 87.49 42.16
N THR A 2 26.07 86.34 42.39
CA THR A 2 26.35 85.32 41.38
C THR A 2 25.47 84.09 41.62
N ILE A 3 24.55 83.84 40.71
CA ILE A 3 23.60 82.67 40.79
C ILE A 3 24.26 81.48 40.07
N LYS A 4 24.55 80.44 40.81
CA LYS A 4 25.04 79.15 40.28
C LYS A 4 23.85 78.30 39.81
N LEU A 5 23.78 78.02 38.50
CA LEU A 5 22.86 77.01 37.92
C LEU A 5 23.49 75.66 38.11
N TYR A 6 22.78 74.78 38.83
CA TYR A 6 23.06 73.33 38.88
C TYR A 6 22.33 72.65 37.72
N ARG A 7 23.11 72.02 36.81
CA ARG A 7 22.62 71.12 35.77
C ARG A 7 22.50 69.71 36.37
N TRP A 8 21.26 69.23 36.46
CA TRP A 8 21.01 67.84 36.74
C TRP A 8 21.16 67.03 35.45
N VAL A 9 22.14 66.09 35.41
CA VAL A 9 22.29 65.12 34.33
C VAL A 9 21.54 63.84 34.80
N SER A 10 20.38 63.60 34.20
CA SER A 10 19.64 62.32 34.42
C SER A 10 20.27 61.25 33.56
N LEU A 11 20.93 60.29 34.18
CA LEU A 11 21.38 59.07 33.57
C LEU A 11 20.16 58.15 33.37
N ILE A 12 19.71 57.99 32.13
CA ILE A 12 18.74 56.93 31.78
C ILE A 12 19.54 55.64 31.54
N ALA A 13 19.49 54.74 32.53
CA ALA A 13 20.00 53.39 32.39
C ALA A 13 19.03 52.59 31.52
N LEU A 14 19.45 52.38 30.23
CA LEU A 14 18.72 51.49 29.31
C LEU A 14 18.96 50.03 29.75
N MET A 15 18.01 49.45 30.48
CA MET A 15 18.01 48.02 30.78
C MET A 15 17.74 47.25 29.46
N CYS A 16 18.78 46.72 28.88
CA CYS A 16 18.64 45.62 27.88
C CYS A 16 18.19 44.37 28.60
N LEU A 17 16.88 44.10 28.59
CA LEU A 17 16.34 42.77 28.89
C LEU A 17 16.72 41.83 27.69
N PRO A 18 17.39 40.69 27.94
CA PRO A 18 17.52 39.70 26.90
C PRO A 18 16.11 39.22 26.57
N ALA A 19 15.67 39.42 25.33
CA ALA A 19 14.53 38.73 24.80
C ALA A 19 14.87 37.23 24.83
N ALA A 20 14.33 36.49 25.82
CA ALA A 20 14.31 35.06 25.74
C ALA A 20 13.45 34.71 24.50
N GLY A 21 14.12 34.40 23.41
CA GLY A 21 13.47 33.81 22.25
C GLY A 21 12.77 32.55 22.74
N VAL A 22 11.45 32.60 22.80
CA VAL A 22 10.65 31.38 22.82
C VAL A 22 10.98 30.71 21.50
N ALA A 23 11.82 29.67 21.53
CA ALA A 23 11.92 28.76 20.43
C ALA A 23 10.50 28.25 20.22
N GLN A 24 9.86 28.67 19.15
CA GLN A 24 8.66 28.03 18.68
C GLN A 24 9.11 26.60 18.34
N ASP A 25 8.67 25.64 19.14
CA ASP A 25 8.67 24.25 18.73
C ASP A 25 7.72 24.20 17.51
N GLY A 26 8.27 24.48 16.33
CA GLY A 26 7.63 24.10 15.09
C GLY A 26 7.45 22.58 15.10
N PRO A 27 6.51 22.04 14.32
CA PRO A 27 6.34 20.61 14.23
C PRO A 27 7.70 19.96 13.99
N ARG A 28 8.17 19.18 14.94
CA ARG A 28 9.39 18.39 14.80
C ARG A 28 9.02 17.23 13.92
N LEU A 29 9.75 17.06 12.81
CA LEU A 29 9.65 15.84 12.03
C LEU A 29 9.91 14.65 12.97
N ALA A 30 9.02 13.67 12.96
CA ALA A 30 9.33 12.38 13.55
C ALA A 30 10.64 11.88 12.92
N PRO A 31 11.50 11.17 13.66
CA PRO A 31 12.67 10.58 13.04
C PRO A 31 12.17 9.73 11.87
N GLY A 32 12.40 10.17 10.64
CA GLY A 32 12.08 9.40 9.46
C GLY A 32 12.68 8.01 9.60
N MET A 33 12.06 7.01 9.01
CA MET A 33 12.64 5.68 9.01
C MET A 33 14.01 5.77 8.34
N VAL A 34 15.05 5.38 9.08
CA VAL A 34 16.42 5.42 8.56
C VAL A 34 16.50 4.40 7.43
N ASN A 35 17.06 4.80 6.27
CA ASN A 35 17.36 3.87 5.21
C ASN A 35 18.30 2.76 5.75
N PRO A 36 17.85 1.49 5.85
CA PRO A 36 18.61 0.41 6.46
C PRO A 36 19.75 -0.09 5.57
N GLY A 37 19.84 0.37 4.32
CA GLY A 37 20.73 -0.22 3.32
C GLY A 37 20.22 -1.58 2.85
N TRP A 38 21.14 -2.51 2.62
CA TRP A 38 20.77 -3.88 2.31
C TRP A 38 20.39 -4.65 3.58
N VAL A 39 19.27 -5.33 3.54
CA VAL A 39 18.76 -6.18 4.61
C VAL A 39 18.87 -7.63 4.17
N GLU A 40 19.66 -8.41 4.91
CA GLU A 40 19.85 -9.82 4.60
C GLU A 40 18.57 -10.62 4.83
N PRO A 41 18.08 -11.36 3.82
CA PRO A 41 16.98 -12.29 4.03
C PRO A 41 17.34 -13.36 5.07
N PRO A 42 16.36 -13.87 5.84
CA PRO A 42 16.60 -14.95 6.77
C PRO A 42 17.28 -16.15 6.10
N PRO A 43 18.23 -16.82 6.78
CA PRO A 43 19.00 -17.92 6.19
C PRO A 43 18.18 -19.17 5.87
N TRP A 44 16.92 -19.22 6.31
CA TRP A 44 15.99 -20.28 6.00
C TRP A 44 15.15 -20.01 4.74
N PHE A 45 15.30 -18.82 4.11
CA PHE A 45 14.70 -18.59 2.80
C PHE A 45 15.27 -19.60 1.81
N HIS A 46 14.42 -20.05 0.89
CA HIS A 46 14.80 -21.04 -0.11
C HIS A 46 15.79 -20.45 -1.10
N GLU A 47 16.91 -21.16 -1.30
CA GLU A 47 17.90 -20.81 -2.32
C GLU A 47 17.41 -21.33 -3.68
N SER A 48 17.22 -20.44 -4.64
CA SER A 48 16.72 -20.75 -5.98
C SER A 48 17.64 -20.19 -7.07
N PHE A 49 17.67 -20.87 -8.20
CA PHE A 49 18.23 -20.37 -9.44
C PHE A 49 17.25 -19.46 -10.21
N LEU A 50 16.06 -19.23 -9.64
CA LEU A 50 14.98 -18.40 -10.18
C LEU A 50 14.36 -18.97 -11.48
N ASP A 51 14.28 -20.28 -11.61
CA ASP A 51 13.29 -20.91 -12.49
C ASP A 51 12.00 -21.07 -11.70
N ILE A 52 11.07 -20.17 -11.91
CA ILE A 52 9.86 -20.06 -11.07
C ILE A 52 8.96 -21.29 -11.21
N ARG A 53 8.96 -21.95 -12.36
CA ARG A 53 8.19 -23.18 -12.54
C ARG A 53 8.79 -24.33 -11.73
N GLU A 54 10.11 -24.48 -11.79
CA GLU A 54 10.81 -25.48 -11.00
C GLU A 54 10.62 -25.21 -9.50
N ASP A 55 10.68 -23.95 -9.07
CA ASP A 55 10.46 -23.54 -7.68
C ASP A 55 9.03 -23.88 -7.19
N VAL A 56 8.00 -23.68 -8.01
CA VAL A 56 6.61 -24.10 -7.66
C VAL A 56 6.50 -25.61 -7.59
N GLU A 57 7.07 -26.36 -8.56
CA GLU A 57 7.04 -27.81 -8.58
C GLU A 57 7.77 -28.42 -7.38
N GLU A 58 8.92 -27.85 -7.00
CA GLU A 58 9.68 -28.26 -5.81
C GLU A 58 8.90 -28.01 -4.53
N ALA A 59 8.31 -26.83 -4.37
CA ALA A 59 7.46 -26.51 -3.21
C ALA A 59 6.28 -27.49 -3.12
N ALA A 60 5.58 -27.72 -4.23
CA ALA A 60 4.45 -28.63 -4.29
C ALA A 60 4.84 -30.09 -3.97
N ALA A 61 6.03 -30.55 -4.40
CA ALA A 61 6.53 -31.88 -4.09
C ALA A 61 6.77 -32.08 -2.59
N GLU A 62 7.04 -31.01 -1.84
CA GLU A 62 7.14 -31.02 -0.38
C GLU A 62 5.80 -30.74 0.34
N GLY A 63 4.71 -30.56 -0.40
CA GLY A 63 3.41 -30.19 0.16
C GLY A 63 3.34 -28.74 0.63
N LYS A 64 4.18 -27.89 0.05
CA LYS A 64 4.28 -26.44 0.31
C LYS A 64 3.83 -25.64 -0.90
N ARG A 65 3.76 -24.35 -0.72
CA ARG A 65 3.47 -23.36 -1.76
C ARG A 65 4.68 -22.46 -1.98
N LEU A 66 4.78 -21.86 -3.15
CA LEU A 66 5.80 -20.84 -3.42
C LEU A 66 5.35 -19.49 -2.88
N MET A 67 6.24 -18.79 -2.17
CA MET A 67 6.10 -17.39 -1.77
C MET A 67 7.25 -16.57 -2.33
N LEU A 68 6.97 -15.63 -3.22
CA LEU A 68 7.95 -14.66 -3.71
C LEU A 68 7.89 -13.40 -2.83
N TYR A 69 9.01 -13.07 -2.19
CA TYR A 69 9.20 -11.85 -1.42
C TYR A 69 9.96 -10.83 -2.25
N PHE A 70 9.25 -9.83 -2.77
CA PHE A 70 9.84 -8.72 -3.50
C PHE A 70 10.30 -7.63 -2.54
N TYR A 71 11.56 -7.26 -2.66
CA TYR A 71 12.21 -6.24 -1.83
C TYR A 71 13.04 -5.27 -2.67
N GLN A 72 13.51 -4.20 -2.05
CA GLN A 72 14.54 -3.31 -2.57
C GLN A 72 15.52 -2.91 -1.47
N ASP A 73 16.72 -2.51 -1.85
CA ASP A 73 17.70 -1.99 -0.90
C ASP A 73 17.21 -0.65 -0.35
N GLY A 74 17.44 -0.43 0.95
CA GLY A 74 17.03 0.79 1.61
C GLY A 74 15.54 0.88 1.96
N CYS A 75 14.81 -0.23 1.86
CA CYS A 75 13.38 -0.31 2.17
C CYS A 75 13.15 -0.53 3.68
N PRO A 76 12.70 0.48 4.45
CA PRO A 76 12.49 0.33 5.89
C PRO A 76 11.40 -0.68 6.25
N TYR A 77 10.35 -0.78 5.41
CA TYR A 77 9.29 -1.76 5.61
C TYR A 77 9.74 -3.20 5.34
N CYS A 78 10.71 -3.37 4.42
CA CYS A 78 11.32 -4.67 4.18
C CYS A 78 12.14 -5.11 5.39
N GLU A 79 12.93 -4.18 5.99
CA GLU A 79 13.61 -4.43 7.25
C GLU A 79 12.62 -4.80 8.35
N LYS A 80 11.53 -4.03 8.46
CA LYS A 80 10.50 -4.27 9.46
C LYS A 80 9.83 -5.63 9.28
N LEU A 81 9.49 -6.03 8.05
CA LEU A 81 8.93 -7.35 7.76
C LEU A 81 9.90 -8.48 8.16
N ILE A 82 11.18 -8.33 7.80
CA ILE A 82 12.21 -9.34 8.16
C ILE A 82 12.37 -9.42 9.68
N ARG A 83 12.48 -8.27 10.37
CA ARG A 83 12.75 -8.23 11.81
C ARG A 83 11.54 -8.56 12.66
N ASP A 84 10.40 -7.92 12.38
CA ASP A 84 9.24 -7.94 13.27
C ASP A 84 8.30 -9.12 12.96
N ASN A 85 8.29 -9.61 11.73
CA ASN A 85 7.47 -10.75 11.31
C ASN A 85 8.33 -12.02 11.20
N PHE A 86 9.17 -12.12 10.20
CA PHE A 86 10.01 -13.31 9.99
C PHE A 86 11.07 -13.54 11.08
N GLY A 87 11.34 -12.51 11.91
CA GLY A 87 12.16 -12.64 13.10
C GLY A 87 11.43 -13.26 14.31
N GLN A 88 10.09 -13.38 14.27
CA GLN A 88 9.35 -14.11 15.30
C GLN A 88 9.36 -15.61 15.00
N HIS A 89 9.67 -16.41 16.00
CA HIS A 89 9.86 -17.86 15.85
C HIS A 89 8.59 -18.55 15.29
N ASP A 90 7.43 -18.24 15.83
CA ASP A 90 6.16 -18.84 15.45
C ASP A 90 5.73 -18.47 14.01
N ILE A 91 6.05 -17.26 13.56
CA ILE A 91 5.81 -16.82 12.18
C ILE A 91 6.82 -17.47 11.23
N ALA A 92 8.09 -17.53 11.62
CA ALA A 92 9.13 -18.16 10.81
C ALA A 92 8.90 -19.66 10.66
N GLU A 93 8.50 -20.38 11.74
CA GLU A 93 8.14 -21.79 11.69
C GLU A 93 6.97 -22.02 10.73
N LYS A 94 5.92 -21.20 10.84
CA LYS A 94 4.73 -21.30 10.00
C LYS A 94 5.06 -21.02 8.53
N ALA A 95 5.89 -20.01 8.25
CA ALA A 95 6.33 -19.73 6.89
C ALA A 95 7.12 -20.90 6.30
N GLN A 96 8.02 -21.52 7.07
CA GLN A 96 8.80 -22.69 6.65
C GLN A 96 7.94 -23.95 6.51
N GLU A 97 6.87 -24.08 7.31
CA GLU A 97 5.93 -25.21 7.23
C GLU A 97 5.17 -25.19 5.90
N TYR A 98 4.70 -24.02 5.49
CA TYR A 98 3.77 -23.91 4.37
C TYR A 98 4.39 -23.42 3.07
N PHE A 99 5.58 -22.77 3.12
CA PHE A 99 6.12 -22.09 1.96
C PHE A 99 7.59 -22.37 1.70
N HIS A 100 7.98 -22.43 0.44
CA HIS A 100 9.30 -22.04 -0.03
C HIS A 100 9.29 -20.52 -0.27
N VAL A 101 10.08 -19.79 0.52
CA VAL A 101 10.14 -18.31 0.43
C VAL A 101 11.39 -17.91 -0.33
N ILE A 102 11.21 -17.24 -1.47
CA ILE A 102 12.31 -16.80 -2.35
C ILE A 102 12.33 -15.27 -2.40
N ALA A 103 13.51 -14.68 -2.15
CA ALA A 103 13.71 -13.25 -2.19
C ALA A 103 14.10 -12.77 -3.60
N ILE A 104 13.36 -11.77 -4.11
CA ILE A 104 13.58 -11.15 -5.42
C ILE A 104 13.74 -9.63 -5.22
N ASN A 105 14.86 -9.08 -5.72
CA ASN A 105 15.05 -7.64 -5.72
C ASN A 105 14.28 -7.02 -6.90
N MET A 106 13.28 -6.18 -6.63
CA MET A 106 12.47 -5.56 -7.70
C MET A 106 13.27 -4.68 -8.67
N TRP A 107 14.51 -4.35 -8.34
CA TRP A 107 15.46 -3.62 -9.20
C TRP A 107 16.64 -4.49 -9.64
N GLY A 108 16.59 -5.78 -9.33
CA GLY A 108 17.66 -6.73 -9.57
C GLY A 108 17.89 -7.04 -11.06
N ALA A 109 19.05 -7.60 -11.33
CA ALA A 109 19.48 -7.96 -12.68
C ALA A 109 19.82 -9.47 -12.80
N ARG A 110 19.51 -10.27 -11.77
CA ARG A 110 19.64 -11.73 -11.90
C ARG A 110 18.69 -12.21 -12.98
N GLU A 111 19.08 -13.23 -13.69
CA GLU A 111 18.24 -13.92 -14.67
C GLU A 111 17.12 -14.68 -13.95
N VAL A 112 15.93 -14.61 -14.48
CA VAL A 112 14.72 -15.29 -13.98
C VAL A 112 14.10 -16.02 -15.16
N THR A 113 13.78 -17.29 -15.03
CA THR A 113 12.90 -17.99 -15.95
C THR A 113 11.49 -17.92 -15.39
N ASP A 114 10.59 -17.24 -16.12
CA ASP A 114 9.21 -17.00 -15.67
C ASP A 114 8.33 -18.27 -15.74
N MET A 115 7.05 -18.12 -15.40
CA MET A 115 6.08 -19.23 -15.38
C MET A 115 5.81 -19.80 -16.79
N GLU A 116 5.99 -19.02 -17.84
CA GLU A 116 5.87 -19.44 -19.24
C GLU A 116 7.14 -20.07 -19.78
N GLY A 117 8.25 -20.04 -19.00
CA GLY A 117 9.55 -20.54 -19.35
C GLY A 117 10.37 -19.57 -20.22
N SER A 118 10.07 -18.26 -20.12
CA SER A 118 10.80 -17.20 -20.79
C SER A 118 11.86 -16.61 -19.87
N ASP A 119 13.05 -16.32 -20.42
CA ASP A 119 14.12 -15.68 -19.68
C ASP A 119 13.87 -14.17 -19.58
N THR A 120 13.97 -13.64 -18.38
CA THR A 120 13.79 -12.22 -18.05
C THR A 120 14.77 -11.80 -16.94
N THR A 121 14.65 -10.59 -16.42
CA THR A 121 15.40 -10.13 -15.24
C THR A 121 14.49 -10.01 -14.03
N GLU A 122 15.03 -10.04 -12.81
CA GLU A 122 14.26 -9.80 -11.58
C GLU A 122 13.38 -8.54 -11.69
N ARG A 123 13.95 -7.46 -12.23
CA ARG A 123 13.22 -6.19 -12.41
C ARG A 123 12.07 -6.30 -13.40
N ASP A 124 12.32 -6.91 -14.56
CA ASP A 124 11.29 -7.02 -15.58
C ASP A 124 10.21 -8.00 -15.13
N PHE A 125 10.59 -9.09 -14.48
CA PHE A 125 9.68 -10.05 -13.86
C PHE A 125 8.80 -9.40 -12.78
N ALA A 126 9.38 -8.60 -11.88
CA ALA A 126 8.61 -7.84 -10.88
C ALA A 126 7.61 -6.89 -11.54
N ARG A 127 8.03 -6.18 -12.59
CA ARG A 127 7.15 -5.29 -13.36
C ARG A 127 6.01 -6.06 -14.04
N ASP A 128 6.29 -7.18 -14.67
CA ASP A 128 5.30 -7.98 -15.40
C ASP A 128 4.28 -8.62 -14.44
N LEU A 129 4.69 -8.90 -13.19
CA LEU A 129 3.79 -9.29 -12.09
C LEU A 129 3.10 -8.09 -11.42
N GLY A 130 3.30 -6.86 -11.89
CA GLY A 130 2.67 -5.66 -11.33
C GLY A 130 3.14 -5.32 -9.91
N VAL A 131 4.39 -5.65 -9.55
CA VAL A 131 4.96 -5.27 -8.25
C VAL A 131 5.30 -3.80 -8.26
N GLN A 132 4.59 -3.01 -7.47
CA GLN A 132 4.68 -1.54 -7.44
C GLN A 132 5.22 -1.02 -6.11
N PHE A 133 5.23 -1.84 -5.07
CA PHE A 133 5.66 -1.51 -3.72
C PHE A 133 6.61 -2.56 -3.17
N THR A 134 7.37 -2.19 -2.16
CA THR A 134 8.12 -3.13 -1.34
C THR A 134 7.85 -2.91 0.15
N PRO A 135 7.73 -3.98 0.94
CA PRO A 135 7.69 -5.37 0.48
C PRO A 135 6.40 -5.73 -0.25
N THR A 136 6.47 -6.64 -1.20
CA THR A 136 5.30 -7.34 -1.75
C THR A 136 5.56 -8.84 -1.64
N LEU A 137 4.53 -9.57 -1.23
CA LEU A 137 4.57 -11.03 -1.15
C LEU A 137 3.53 -11.58 -2.11
N LEU A 138 3.96 -12.43 -3.02
CA LEU A 138 3.07 -13.19 -3.91
C LEU A 138 3.14 -14.66 -3.53
N MET A 139 1.98 -15.28 -3.36
CA MET A 139 1.87 -16.69 -3.01
C MET A 139 1.14 -17.44 -4.12
N PHE A 140 1.69 -18.58 -4.50
CA PHE A 140 1.20 -19.39 -5.63
C PHE A 140 0.78 -20.76 -5.15
N ASN A 141 -0.27 -21.29 -5.78
CA ASN A 141 -0.65 -22.69 -5.64
C ASN A 141 0.16 -23.57 -6.62
N GLU A 142 -0.09 -24.88 -6.56
CA GLU A 142 0.53 -25.89 -7.42
C GLU A 142 0.16 -25.77 -8.90
N ASP A 143 -0.90 -25.04 -9.23
CA ASP A 143 -1.37 -24.77 -10.59
C ASP A 143 -0.81 -23.46 -11.17
N PHE A 144 0.19 -22.85 -10.51
CA PHE A 144 0.82 -21.57 -10.86
C PHE A 144 -0.10 -20.35 -10.76
N GLU A 145 -1.22 -20.46 -10.07
CA GLU A 145 -2.13 -19.35 -9.87
C GLU A 145 -1.72 -18.53 -8.65
N THR A 146 -1.76 -17.22 -8.76
CA THR A 146 -1.56 -16.33 -7.61
C THR A 146 -2.80 -16.41 -6.71
N VAL A 147 -2.63 -17.02 -5.53
CA VAL A 147 -3.71 -17.16 -4.53
C VAL A 147 -3.70 -16.06 -3.49
N ALA A 148 -2.58 -15.37 -3.34
CA ALA A 148 -2.46 -14.25 -2.42
C ALA A 148 -1.42 -13.23 -2.87
N ARG A 149 -1.75 -11.94 -2.64
CA ARG A 149 -0.84 -10.80 -2.80
C ARG A 149 -0.93 -9.92 -1.55
N LEU A 150 0.18 -9.77 -0.84
CA LEU A 150 0.28 -8.87 0.30
C LEU A 150 1.19 -7.70 -0.08
N ASN A 151 0.62 -6.51 -0.17
CA ASN A 151 1.35 -5.29 -0.48
C ASN A 151 1.68 -4.53 0.81
N GLY A 152 2.96 -4.20 1.00
CA GLY A 152 3.42 -3.46 2.17
C GLY A 152 3.60 -4.33 3.42
N TYR A 153 3.71 -3.64 4.56
CA TYR A 153 3.92 -4.27 5.86
C TYR A 153 2.59 -4.57 6.55
N TYR A 154 2.47 -5.76 7.09
CA TYR A 154 1.35 -6.20 7.91
C TYR A 154 1.81 -6.45 9.34
N GLU A 155 0.98 -6.08 10.32
CA GLU A 155 1.23 -6.40 11.72
C GLU A 155 1.40 -7.91 11.93
N PRO A 156 2.27 -8.35 12.86
CA PRO A 156 2.61 -9.77 13.01
C PRO A 156 1.42 -10.71 13.14
N HIS A 157 0.38 -10.30 13.88
CA HIS A 157 -0.81 -11.14 14.06
C HIS A 157 -1.62 -11.32 12.78
N ARG A 158 -1.77 -10.27 11.96
CA ARG A 158 -2.42 -10.33 10.66
C ARG A 158 -1.60 -11.14 9.66
N PHE A 159 -0.28 -10.94 9.67
CA PHE A 159 0.63 -11.67 8.81
C PHE A 159 0.61 -13.17 9.11
N ARG A 160 0.68 -13.56 10.40
CA ARG A 160 0.56 -14.95 10.83
C ARG A 160 -0.76 -15.59 10.41
N ALA A 161 -1.87 -14.85 10.54
CA ALA A 161 -3.18 -15.33 10.08
C ALA A 161 -3.21 -15.54 8.56
N ALA A 162 -2.61 -14.63 7.78
CA ALA A 162 -2.51 -14.79 6.33
C ALA A 162 -1.68 -16.02 5.93
N LEU A 163 -0.55 -16.26 6.60
CA LEU A 163 0.26 -17.46 6.37
C LEU A 163 -0.53 -18.75 6.63
N SER A 164 -1.29 -18.80 7.71
CA SER A 164 -2.15 -19.98 8.01
C SER A 164 -3.25 -20.15 6.97
N TYR A 165 -3.97 -19.07 6.68
CA TYR A 165 -5.09 -19.09 5.75
C TYR A 165 -4.69 -19.62 4.36
N ILE A 166 -3.59 -19.10 3.82
CA ILE A 166 -3.07 -19.53 2.53
C ILE A 166 -2.39 -20.90 2.63
N GLY A 167 -1.58 -21.12 3.67
CA GLY A 167 -0.86 -22.38 3.83
C GLY A 167 -1.76 -23.59 4.02
N GLU A 168 -2.94 -23.41 4.64
CA GLU A 168 -3.94 -24.44 4.86
C GLU A 168 -4.95 -24.57 3.69
N GLY A 169 -4.86 -23.73 2.66
CA GLY A 169 -5.73 -23.79 1.47
C GLY A 169 -7.14 -23.27 1.71
N LEU A 170 -7.35 -22.46 2.75
CA LEU A 170 -8.68 -22.01 3.18
C LEU A 170 -9.33 -21.00 2.23
N GLU A 171 -8.60 -20.46 1.27
CA GLU A 171 -9.12 -19.54 0.25
C GLU A 171 -10.23 -20.17 -0.62
N ASN A 172 -10.30 -21.51 -0.65
CA ASN A 172 -11.35 -22.26 -1.33
C ASN A 172 -12.60 -22.52 -0.45
N GLU A 173 -12.51 -22.27 0.87
CA GLU A 173 -13.56 -22.59 1.84
C GLU A 173 -14.26 -21.35 2.39
N MET A 174 -13.49 -20.29 2.68
CA MET A 174 -14.00 -19.05 3.25
C MET A 174 -13.13 -17.85 2.84
N SER A 175 -13.66 -16.65 3.02
CA SER A 175 -12.87 -15.43 2.79
C SER A 175 -11.86 -15.18 3.91
N PHE A 176 -10.74 -14.48 3.60
CA PHE A 176 -9.75 -14.14 4.63
C PHE A 176 -10.33 -13.32 5.80
N PRO A 177 -11.22 -12.32 5.60
CA PRO A 177 -11.86 -11.63 6.71
C PRO A 177 -12.63 -12.55 7.65
N GLU A 178 -13.42 -13.50 7.12
CA GLU A 178 -14.15 -14.47 7.94
C GLU A 178 -13.21 -15.36 8.76
N TYR A 179 -12.10 -15.80 8.15
CA TYR A 179 -11.07 -16.55 8.85
C TYR A 179 -10.41 -15.70 9.95
N PHE A 180 -10.05 -14.45 9.62
CA PHE A 180 -9.35 -13.55 10.54
C PHE A 180 -10.20 -13.21 11.78
N GLU A 181 -11.52 -13.03 11.62
CA GLU A 181 -12.45 -12.90 12.75
C GLU A 181 -12.42 -14.11 13.69
N GLN A 182 -12.33 -15.32 13.12
CA GLN A 182 -12.30 -16.56 13.91
C GLN A 182 -11.01 -16.71 14.73
N VAL A 183 -9.87 -16.24 14.21
CA VAL A 183 -8.56 -16.38 14.88
C VAL A 183 -8.18 -15.19 15.76
N GLY A 184 -9.07 -14.23 15.97
CA GLY A 184 -8.91 -13.14 16.93
C GLY A 184 -8.45 -11.81 16.31
N GLY A 185 -8.82 -11.54 15.06
CA GLY A 185 -8.77 -10.20 14.47
C GLY A 185 -9.77 -9.25 15.13
N GLU A 186 -9.60 -7.95 14.92
CA GLU A 186 -10.68 -7.01 15.23
C GLU A 186 -11.86 -7.32 14.30
N PRO A 187 -13.07 -7.53 14.86
CA PRO A 187 -14.22 -7.85 14.02
C PRO A 187 -14.52 -6.66 13.10
N ALA A 188 -14.84 -6.98 11.84
CA ALA A 188 -15.37 -6.00 10.92
C ALA A 188 -16.74 -5.50 11.40
N SER A 189 -17.10 -4.27 11.03
CA SER A 189 -18.41 -3.69 11.35
C SER A 189 -19.57 -4.51 10.75
N GLY A 190 -19.31 -5.24 9.68
CA GLY A 190 -20.32 -5.93 8.91
C GLY A 190 -21.16 -5.02 8.01
N GLU A 191 -20.73 -3.77 7.87
CA GLU A 191 -21.42 -2.74 7.08
C GLU A 191 -20.56 -2.31 5.88
N LEU A 192 -21.21 -2.13 4.73
CA LEU A 192 -20.59 -1.47 3.60
C LEU A 192 -20.71 0.04 3.81
N HIS A 193 -19.58 0.76 3.78
CA HIS A 193 -19.51 2.20 4.04
C HIS A 193 -19.98 3.03 2.83
N VAL A 194 -21.29 3.05 2.57
CA VAL A 194 -21.87 3.78 1.43
C VAL A 194 -21.77 5.29 1.66
N ARG A 195 -21.25 6.01 0.68
CA ARG A 195 -21.16 7.47 0.68
C ARG A 195 -22.10 8.07 -0.37
N GLU A 196 -22.96 8.99 0.06
CA GLU A 196 -23.95 9.65 -0.82
C GLU A 196 -23.32 10.57 -1.88
N ASP A 197 -22.11 11.07 -1.60
CA ASP A 197 -21.32 11.95 -2.49
C ASP A 197 -20.56 11.18 -3.57
N TRP A 198 -20.58 9.84 -3.54
CA TRP A 198 -19.99 8.97 -4.55
C TRP A 198 -21.03 8.53 -5.59
N MET A 199 -20.54 7.91 -6.67
CA MET A 199 -21.41 7.37 -7.70
C MET A 199 -22.38 6.33 -7.10
N GLN A 200 -23.65 6.46 -7.43
CA GLN A 200 -24.69 5.55 -6.94
C GLN A 200 -25.10 4.53 -8.01
N PRO A 201 -25.46 3.30 -7.61
CA PRO A 201 -25.98 2.30 -8.55
C PRO A 201 -27.31 2.74 -9.22
N PRO A 202 -27.55 2.33 -10.49
CA PRO A 202 -26.64 1.58 -11.35
C PRO A 202 -25.53 2.49 -11.90
N MET A 203 -24.28 2.02 -11.83
CA MET A 203 -23.11 2.79 -12.24
C MET A 203 -22.76 2.53 -13.72
N ASP A 204 -22.61 3.60 -14.51
CA ASP A 204 -22.00 3.55 -15.82
C ASP A 204 -20.60 4.18 -15.73
N LEU A 205 -19.60 3.33 -15.49
CA LEU A 205 -18.22 3.77 -15.27
C LEU A 205 -17.55 4.20 -16.58
N ALA A 206 -17.99 3.65 -17.72
CA ALA A 206 -17.51 4.08 -19.04
C ALA A 206 -17.97 5.51 -19.34
N ALA A 207 -19.28 5.81 -19.17
CA ALA A 207 -19.78 7.15 -19.36
C ALA A 207 -19.16 8.16 -18.39
N ALA A 208 -18.96 7.77 -17.12
CA ALA A 208 -18.29 8.61 -16.14
C ALA A 208 -16.84 8.94 -16.56
N LEU A 209 -16.15 8.00 -17.15
CA LEU A 209 -14.77 8.17 -17.60
C LEU A 209 -14.69 9.02 -18.89
N GLU A 210 -15.63 8.86 -19.82
CA GLU A 210 -15.66 9.60 -21.09
C GLU A 210 -16.14 11.05 -20.93
N ASP A 211 -17.18 11.26 -20.12
CA ASP A 211 -17.85 12.55 -19.97
C ASP A 211 -17.25 13.42 -18.86
N GLY A 212 -16.40 12.82 -18.01
CA GLY A 212 -15.87 13.47 -16.81
C GLY A 212 -14.56 14.23 -17.04
N ASP A 213 -14.48 15.43 -16.43
CA ASP A 213 -13.24 16.21 -16.38
C ASP A 213 -12.23 15.66 -15.35
N LYS A 214 -12.59 14.60 -14.61
CA LYS A 214 -11.79 14.03 -13.53
C LYS A 214 -11.53 12.56 -13.79
N PRO A 215 -10.36 12.04 -13.38
CA PRO A 215 -10.10 10.61 -13.36
C PRO A 215 -11.09 9.87 -12.45
N LEU A 216 -11.24 8.58 -12.68
CA LEU A 216 -12.13 7.70 -11.92
C LEU A 216 -11.31 6.91 -10.88
N LEU A 217 -11.77 6.93 -9.64
CA LEU A 217 -11.26 6.11 -8.54
C LEU A 217 -12.33 5.11 -8.14
N ILE A 218 -11.98 3.84 -8.14
CA ILE A 218 -12.87 2.74 -7.79
C ILE A 218 -12.33 2.05 -6.56
N PHE A 219 -13.15 1.97 -5.52
CA PHE A 219 -12.90 1.13 -4.37
C PHE A 219 -13.67 -0.19 -4.51
N PHE A 220 -12.95 -1.30 -4.57
CA PHE A 220 -13.54 -2.63 -4.42
C PHE A 220 -13.53 -2.99 -2.94
N GLU A 221 -14.69 -3.22 -2.38
CA GLU A 221 -14.89 -3.41 -0.96
C GLU A 221 -15.91 -4.51 -0.66
N GLN A 222 -16.06 -4.84 0.60
CA GLN A 222 -17.07 -5.75 1.11
C GLN A 222 -17.48 -5.39 2.53
N ALA A 223 -18.64 -5.83 2.98
CA ALA A 223 -19.14 -5.53 4.32
C ALA A 223 -18.26 -6.13 5.45
N GLN A 224 -17.79 -7.36 5.27
CA GLN A 224 -16.90 -8.03 6.23
C GLN A 224 -15.43 -7.64 5.94
N CYS A 225 -15.05 -6.41 6.33
CA CYS A 225 -13.73 -5.86 5.99
C CYS A 225 -13.26 -4.83 7.02
N SER A 226 -12.56 -5.28 8.05
CA SER A 226 -11.99 -4.36 9.07
C SER A 226 -11.01 -3.33 8.49
N ALA A 227 -10.30 -3.67 7.40
CA ALA A 227 -9.44 -2.73 6.68
C ALA A 227 -10.25 -1.67 5.91
N CYS A 228 -11.47 -2.02 5.43
CA CYS A 228 -12.38 -1.05 4.85
C CYS A 228 -12.95 -0.12 5.95
N ASP A 229 -13.24 -0.67 7.14
CA ASP A 229 -13.68 0.13 8.29
C ASP A 229 -12.61 1.18 8.68
N GLU A 230 -11.34 0.79 8.73
CA GLU A 230 -10.23 1.70 9.01
C GLU A 230 -10.04 2.71 7.87
N LEU A 231 -10.11 2.26 6.62
CA LEU A 231 -10.05 3.16 5.47
C LEU A 231 -11.11 4.25 5.56
N HIS A 232 -12.38 3.88 5.78
CA HIS A 232 -13.49 4.84 5.87
C HIS A 232 -13.55 5.61 7.18
N GLY A 233 -13.20 4.97 8.31
CA GLY A 233 -13.28 5.56 9.64
C GLY A 233 -12.15 6.53 9.96
N ASP A 234 -10.99 6.37 9.33
CA ASP A 234 -9.80 7.20 9.57
C ASP A 234 -9.24 7.78 8.26
N ILE A 235 -8.66 6.97 7.38
CA ILE A 235 -7.83 7.44 6.26
C ILE A 235 -8.60 8.39 5.33
N LEU A 236 -9.83 8.01 4.96
CA LEU A 236 -10.68 8.84 4.10
C LEU A 236 -11.30 10.05 4.83
N GLN A 237 -11.19 10.15 6.15
CA GLN A 237 -11.66 11.30 6.92
C GLN A 237 -10.60 12.41 7.04
N ARG A 238 -9.34 12.10 6.77
CA ARG A 238 -8.23 13.06 6.88
C ARG A 238 -8.35 14.15 5.83
N GLU A 239 -8.06 15.39 6.21
CA GLU A 239 -8.21 16.57 5.35
C GLU A 239 -7.42 16.43 4.05
N GLU A 240 -6.17 15.93 4.15
CA GLU A 240 -5.29 15.72 3.01
C GLU A 240 -5.84 14.65 2.04
N THR A 241 -6.48 13.60 2.59
CA THR A 241 -7.10 12.55 1.77
C THR A 241 -8.37 13.06 1.10
N GLN A 242 -9.18 13.83 1.80
CA GLN A 242 -10.37 14.48 1.24
C GLN A 242 -10.00 15.40 0.07
N ALA A 243 -8.94 16.20 0.22
CA ALA A 243 -8.42 17.06 -0.84
C ALA A 243 -7.98 16.27 -2.09
N GLN A 244 -7.51 15.04 -1.94
CA GLN A 244 -7.23 14.16 -3.08
C GLN A 244 -8.51 13.57 -3.67
N LEU A 245 -9.46 13.12 -2.84
CA LEU A 245 -10.74 12.55 -3.30
C LEU A 245 -11.53 13.53 -4.16
N GLU A 246 -11.52 14.82 -3.83
CA GLU A 246 -12.20 15.88 -4.61
C GLU A 246 -11.73 15.96 -6.07
N ARG A 247 -10.59 15.38 -6.39
CA ARG A 247 -9.98 15.37 -7.74
C ARG A 247 -10.48 14.21 -8.59
N PHE A 248 -11.29 13.31 -8.04
CA PHE A 248 -11.78 12.11 -8.70
C PHE A 248 -13.31 12.11 -8.80
N GLN A 249 -13.82 11.36 -9.76
CA GLN A 249 -15.11 10.71 -9.64
C GLN A 249 -14.88 9.41 -8.88
N VAL A 250 -15.66 9.15 -7.83
CA VAL A 250 -15.43 8.00 -6.96
C VAL A 250 -16.59 7.02 -7.06
N ALA A 251 -16.27 5.75 -7.25
CA ALA A 251 -17.21 4.64 -7.25
C ALA A 251 -16.81 3.60 -6.18
N GLN A 252 -17.81 3.00 -5.54
CA GLN A 252 -17.64 1.87 -4.64
C GLN A 252 -18.29 0.64 -5.23
N VAL A 253 -17.57 -0.46 -5.29
CA VAL A 253 -18.01 -1.74 -5.84
C VAL A 253 -17.96 -2.81 -4.74
N ASP A 254 -19.12 -3.26 -4.32
CA ASP A 254 -19.22 -4.41 -3.42
C ASP A 254 -18.94 -5.70 -4.22
N ILE A 255 -17.82 -6.35 -3.91
CA ILE A 255 -17.34 -7.53 -4.65
C ILE A 255 -18.28 -8.75 -4.54
N TRP A 256 -19.26 -8.73 -3.66
CA TRP A 256 -20.25 -9.79 -3.47
C TRP A 256 -21.63 -9.45 -4.02
N SER A 257 -21.82 -8.23 -4.52
CA SER A 257 -23.12 -7.75 -5.00
C SER A 257 -23.41 -8.15 -6.44
N ASP A 258 -24.64 -8.54 -6.72
CA ASP A 258 -25.17 -8.71 -8.08
C ASP A 258 -25.69 -7.39 -8.68
N THR A 259 -25.32 -6.24 -8.08
CA THR A 259 -25.66 -4.91 -8.59
C THR A 259 -25.13 -4.74 -10.01
N PRO A 260 -26.00 -4.42 -10.99
CA PRO A 260 -25.57 -4.22 -12.36
C PRO A 260 -24.76 -2.93 -12.50
N LEU A 261 -23.71 -2.99 -13.34
CA LEU A 261 -22.89 -1.86 -13.71
C LEU A 261 -22.37 -2.01 -15.14
N ILE A 262 -21.85 -0.91 -15.67
CA ILE A 262 -21.02 -0.90 -16.89
C ILE A 262 -19.60 -0.58 -16.45
N THR A 263 -18.65 -1.46 -16.81
CA THR A 263 -17.22 -1.30 -16.48
C THR A 263 -16.60 -0.11 -17.21
N PRO A 264 -15.40 0.34 -16.83
CA PRO A 264 -14.68 1.40 -17.58
C PRO A 264 -14.49 1.06 -19.07
N ASP A 265 -14.39 -0.23 -19.41
CA ASP A 265 -14.25 -0.70 -20.79
C ASP A 265 -15.60 -0.86 -21.52
N GLY A 266 -16.72 -0.44 -20.94
CA GLY A 266 -18.05 -0.47 -21.53
C GLY A 266 -18.74 -1.84 -21.50
N VAL A 267 -18.28 -2.77 -20.69
CA VAL A 267 -18.89 -4.10 -20.55
C VAL A 267 -20.01 -4.06 -19.50
N SER A 268 -21.22 -4.49 -19.88
CA SER A 268 -22.36 -4.64 -18.95
C SER A 268 -22.22 -5.95 -18.17
N THR A 269 -22.12 -5.85 -16.85
CA THR A 269 -21.90 -6.98 -15.93
C THR A 269 -22.49 -6.70 -14.56
N THR A 270 -22.18 -7.53 -13.56
CA THR A 270 -22.46 -7.26 -12.15
C THR A 270 -21.17 -6.94 -11.39
N ALA A 271 -21.31 -6.28 -10.25
CA ALA A 271 -20.18 -5.94 -9.38
C ALA A 271 -19.32 -7.18 -9.04
N ARG A 272 -19.97 -8.29 -8.67
CA ARG A 272 -19.32 -9.56 -8.36
C ARG A 272 -18.56 -10.15 -9.54
N GLU A 273 -19.21 -10.22 -10.69
CA GLU A 273 -18.60 -10.80 -11.89
C GLU A 273 -17.40 -9.99 -12.33
N TRP A 274 -17.53 -8.65 -12.31
CA TRP A 274 -16.43 -7.78 -12.66
C TRP A 274 -15.26 -7.89 -11.68
N ALA A 275 -15.50 -7.86 -10.36
CA ALA A 275 -14.45 -8.01 -9.37
C ALA A 275 -13.67 -9.33 -9.56
N ARG A 276 -14.37 -10.41 -9.87
CA ARG A 276 -13.75 -11.71 -10.16
C ARG A 276 -12.93 -11.70 -11.47
N GLU A 277 -13.48 -11.14 -12.55
CA GLU A 277 -12.79 -11.03 -13.84
C GLU A 277 -11.60 -10.10 -13.78
N ALA A 278 -11.69 -9.04 -12.99
CA ALA A 278 -10.60 -8.12 -12.72
C ALA A 278 -9.53 -8.70 -11.78
N GLY A 279 -9.75 -9.90 -11.23
CA GLY A 279 -8.80 -10.57 -10.33
C GLY A 279 -8.64 -9.88 -8.98
N VAL A 280 -9.70 -9.23 -8.46
CA VAL A 280 -9.66 -8.60 -7.13
C VAL A 280 -9.62 -9.68 -6.06
N LEU A 281 -8.47 -9.84 -5.43
CA LEU A 281 -8.21 -10.86 -4.40
C LEU A 281 -8.41 -10.32 -2.98
N TYR A 282 -8.33 -9.01 -2.79
CA TYR A 282 -8.37 -8.36 -1.48
C TYR A 282 -9.27 -7.14 -1.47
N THR A 283 -9.76 -6.80 -0.28
CA THR A 283 -10.46 -5.56 0.01
C THR A 283 -9.81 -4.83 1.19
N PRO A 284 -9.73 -3.50 1.17
CA PRO A 284 -10.06 -2.64 0.02
C PRO A 284 -9.04 -2.76 -1.11
N THR A 285 -9.49 -2.68 -2.36
CA THR A 285 -8.64 -2.51 -3.54
C THR A 285 -8.99 -1.18 -4.19
N MET A 286 -8.01 -0.36 -4.53
CA MET A 286 -8.20 0.88 -5.27
C MET A 286 -7.75 0.68 -6.72
N ALA A 287 -8.61 1.01 -7.68
CA ALA A 287 -8.27 1.06 -9.10
C ALA A 287 -8.52 2.46 -9.65
N LEU A 288 -7.53 3.04 -10.32
CA LEU A 288 -7.56 4.40 -10.80
C LEU A 288 -7.43 4.44 -12.32
N TYR A 289 -8.39 5.12 -12.95
CA TYR A 289 -8.52 5.19 -14.41
C TYR A 289 -8.46 6.62 -14.90
N THR A 290 -7.92 6.78 -16.11
CA THR A 290 -8.06 8.02 -16.89
C THR A 290 -8.69 7.71 -18.23
N SER A 291 -9.36 8.70 -18.85
CA SER A 291 -9.97 8.55 -20.16
C SER A 291 -8.93 8.30 -21.29
N GLU A 292 -7.68 8.72 -21.08
CA GLU A 292 -6.61 8.60 -22.08
C GLU A 292 -5.89 7.25 -22.00
N ASP A 293 -5.62 6.76 -20.78
CA ASP A 293 -4.72 5.62 -20.54
C ASP A 293 -5.44 4.38 -19.97
N GLY A 294 -6.76 4.46 -19.71
CA GLY A 294 -7.52 3.39 -19.07
C GLY A 294 -7.10 3.18 -17.62
N GLU A 295 -6.92 1.94 -17.17
CA GLU A 295 -6.40 1.64 -15.83
C GLU A 295 -4.94 2.06 -15.74
N VAL A 296 -4.69 3.09 -14.93
CA VAL A 296 -3.33 3.60 -14.71
C VAL A 296 -2.63 2.78 -13.64
N ILE A 297 -3.34 2.49 -12.57
CA ILE A 297 -2.76 1.79 -11.41
C ILE A 297 -3.86 1.13 -10.60
N ARG A 298 -3.52 -0.04 -10.05
CA ARG A 298 -4.33 -0.73 -9.05
C ARG A 298 -3.47 -1.02 -7.84
N THR A 299 -4.03 -0.79 -6.65
CA THR A 299 -3.40 -1.15 -5.38
C THR A 299 -4.30 -2.10 -4.64
N GLU A 300 -3.78 -3.25 -4.28
CA GLU A 300 -4.53 -4.30 -3.62
C GLU A 300 -4.21 -4.35 -2.13
N GLY A 301 -5.22 -4.51 -1.31
CA GLY A 301 -5.09 -4.59 0.14
C GLY A 301 -4.99 -3.22 0.82
N TYR A 302 -4.77 -3.28 2.12
CA TYR A 302 -4.73 -2.11 2.98
C TYR A 302 -3.45 -1.29 2.79
N LEU A 303 -3.61 -0.01 2.49
CA LEU A 303 -2.53 0.97 2.43
C LEU A 303 -2.69 2.02 3.53
N ARG A 304 -1.58 2.50 4.06
CA ARG A 304 -1.53 3.63 5.00
C ARG A 304 -1.83 4.96 4.30
N SER A 305 -2.19 5.96 5.08
CA SER A 305 -2.68 7.26 4.57
C SER A 305 -1.74 7.94 3.56
N PHE A 306 -0.43 7.95 3.84
CA PHE A 306 0.56 8.49 2.90
C PHE A 306 0.51 7.79 1.54
N HIS A 307 0.39 6.47 1.51
CA HIS A 307 0.35 5.71 0.26
C HIS A 307 -0.97 5.93 -0.48
N VAL A 308 -2.11 5.92 0.23
CA VAL A 308 -3.43 6.22 -0.35
C VAL A 308 -3.42 7.60 -1.02
N GLN A 309 -2.97 8.63 -0.28
CA GLN A 309 -2.88 10.01 -0.79
C GLN A 309 -1.90 10.12 -1.97
N SER A 310 -0.78 9.41 -1.91
CA SER A 310 0.25 9.47 -2.95
C SER A 310 -0.18 8.79 -4.23
N VAL A 311 -0.85 7.63 -4.16
CA VAL A 311 -1.42 6.94 -5.33
C VAL A 311 -2.47 7.81 -6.00
N MET A 312 -3.36 8.43 -5.22
CA MET A 312 -4.32 9.38 -5.78
C MET A 312 -3.63 10.59 -6.42
N ALA A 313 -2.65 11.19 -5.74
CA ALA A 313 -1.90 12.32 -6.30
C ALA A 313 -1.15 11.93 -7.57
N TYR A 314 -0.56 10.75 -7.64
CA TYR A 314 0.16 10.20 -8.79
C TYR A 314 -0.68 10.21 -10.07
N VAL A 315 -1.92 9.76 -9.96
CA VAL A 315 -2.85 9.75 -11.10
C VAL A 315 -3.45 11.13 -11.36
N ALA A 316 -3.94 11.80 -10.32
CA ALA A 316 -4.62 13.08 -10.48
C ALA A 316 -3.74 14.22 -10.99
N THR A 317 -2.40 14.12 -10.83
CA THR A 317 -1.44 15.09 -11.37
C THR A 317 -0.88 14.68 -12.74
N GLY A 318 -1.12 13.45 -13.18
CA GLY A 318 -0.49 12.88 -14.36
C GLY A 318 0.99 12.52 -14.17
N ALA A 319 1.48 12.49 -12.90
CA ALA A 319 2.88 12.22 -12.60
C ALA A 319 3.36 10.85 -13.09
N TYR A 320 2.44 9.88 -13.22
CA TYR A 320 2.74 8.56 -13.78
C TYR A 320 3.29 8.58 -15.22
N ARG A 321 3.07 9.67 -15.96
CA ARG A 321 3.61 9.84 -17.32
C ARG A 321 5.07 10.27 -17.31
N ASP A 322 5.46 11.03 -16.29
CA ASP A 322 6.84 11.53 -16.14
C ASP A 322 7.71 10.54 -15.36
N GLU A 323 7.15 9.89 -14.34
CA GLU A 323 7.79 8.85 -13.53
C GLU A 323 6.87 7.61 -13.48
N PRO A 324 7.06 6.65 -14.39
CA PRO A 324 6.21 5.45 -14.46
C PRO A 324 6.43 4.47 -13.30
N GLU A 325 7.50 4.64 -12.53
CA GLU A 325 7.80 3.78 -11.38
C GLU A 325 7.22 4.39 -10.11
N LEU A 326 6.09 3.87 -9.65
CA LEU A 326 5.40 4.40 -8.46
C LEU A 326 6.31 4.52 -7.25
N GLN A 327 7.19 3.53 -6.99
CA GLN A 327 8.07 3.57 -5.83
C GLN A 327 8.99 4.80 -5.86
N ARG A 328 9.54 5.17 -7.03
CA ARG A 328 10.35 6.38 -7.18
C ARG A 328 9.54 7.65 -6.98
N TYR A 329 8.30 7.65 -7.46
CA TYR A 329 7.40 8.76 -7.20
C TYR A 329 7.12 8.91 -5.69
N LEU A 330 6.86 7.81 -4.98
CA LEU A 330 6.65 7.83 -3.53
C LEU A 330 7.86 8.40 -2.79
N ASP A 331 9.07 7.94 -3.13
CA ASP A 331 10.31 8.42 -2.53
C ASP A 331 10.51 9.92 -2.80
N GLY A 332 10.32 10.36 -4.04
CA GLY A 332 10.41 11.77 -4.42
C GLY A 332 9.36 12.64 -3.74
N ARG A 333 8.13 12.13 -3.59
CA ARG A 333 7.06 12.83 -2.88
C ARG A 333 7.35 12.94 -1.37
N ALA A 334 7.81 11.87 -0.74
CA ALA A 334 8.19 11.90 0.67
C ALA A 334 9.30 12.92 0.92
N GLN A 335 10.33 12.94 0.06
CA GLN A 335 11.41 13.91 0.12
C GLN A 335 10.91 15.35 -0.05
N SER A 336 10.01 15.59 -1.02
CA SER A 336 9.45 16.93 -1.27
C SER A 336 8.62 17.43 -0.10
N LEU A 337 7.82 16.57 0.55
CA LEU A 337 7.05 16.92 1.75
C LEU A 337 7.98 17.23 2.93
N TYR A 338 9.04 16.44 3.09
CA TYR A 338 10.07 16.69 4.09
C TYR A 338 10.73 18.08 3.92
N GLU A 339 11.10 18.45 2.69
CA GLU A 339 11.69 19.75 2.38
C GLU A 339 10.76 20.93 2.64
N GLN A 340 9.44 20.70 2.56
CA GLN A 340 8.41 21.67 2.92
C GLN A 340 8.12 21.73 4.43
N GLY A 341 8.80 20.91 5.24
CA GLY A 341 8.58 20.81 6.68
C GLY A 341 7.32 20.08 7.08
N ILE A 342 6.76 19.30 6.17
CA ILE A 342 5.59 18.43 6.43
C ILE A 342 6.12 17.08 6.91
N GLU A 343 5.72 16.72 8.12
CA GLU A 343 6.02 15.42 8.69
C GLU A 343 5.17 14.36 8.00
N VAL A 344 5.84 13.36 7.44
CA VAL A 344 5.18 12.20 6.85
C VAL A 344 5.47 11.01 7.75
N ASP A 345 4.45 10.48 8.39
CA ASP A 345 4.55 9.17 9.01
C ASP A 345 4.17 8.12 7.98
N LEU A 346 5.15 7.37 7.50
CA LEU A 346 4.92 6.30 6.53
C LEU A 346 4.15 5.11 7.16
N MET A 347 4.05 5.06 8.49
CA MET A 347 3.42 3.97 9.25
C MET A 347 2.01 4.31 9.75
N ASP A 348 1.58 5.57 9.58
CA ASP A 348 0.27 6.07 10.02
C ASP A 348 -0.78 6.04 8.90
#